data_dfced191103c05a9615d9fb734ae2f6f
#
_entry.id   dfced191103c05a9615d9fb734ae2f6f
#
_cell.length_a   1.000
_cell.length_b   1.000
_cell.length_c   1.000
_cell.angle_alpha   90.00
_cell.angle_beta   90.00
_cell.angle_gamma   90.00
#
_symmetry.space_group_name_H-M   'P 1'
#
loop_
_entity.id
_entity.type
_entity.pdbx_description
1 polymer ?
#
loop_
_entity_poly.entity_id
_entity_poly.type
_entity_poly.pdbx_seq_one_letter_code
_entity_poly.pdbx_strand_id
1 'polypeptide(L)'
;MIAATPTPAPSPLPLATPFGEELAARGGAIGDVVARLDAVAIELGSFRLSAFDVLYGLAAIGALLALAWGATRLTRALLRRLPALDGTQQALAEKLATILIWVIAFLVGVDLIGIDLTALTVFSGAFGLAIGFGLQKTFGNLIAGIILLLDKSIKPGDVIAVADQGGQHTFGQIRKIGIRAVSVTTRDEREYLIPNENLMINQVENWSYSSRNVRVQVPVGVSYEADMALAERLMLEAAAAAPRVLADPPPAVWWNGFGDNAVEFTIHCWINDPEQGVGNVRSDVLRRLWTLFHEHGIGLPYPQRDVHLKPGAPLAALIAALERRSPPAGQ
;
A
#
# COMPACT_ATOMS: atom_id res chain seq x y z
N MET A 1 -56.42 -16.79 47.14
CA MET A 1 -56.95 -15.57 46.55
C MET A 1 -55.94 -14.47 46.79
N ILE A 2 -55.01 -14.31 45.87
CA ILE A 2 -53.93 -13.29 45.97
C ILE A 2 -54.39 -12.13 45.09
N ALA A 3 -54.70 -10.99 45.70
CA ALA A 3 -55.15 -9.80 45.00
C ALA A 3 -53.98 -9.24 44.15
N ALA A 4 -54.19 -9.14 42.86
CA ALA A 4 -53.25 -8.50 41.93
C ALA A 4 -53.25 -6.99 42.20
N THR A 5 -52.10 -6.46 42.54
CA THR A 5 -51.83 -5.01 42.62
C THR A 5 -51.96 -4.40 41.22
N PRO A 6 -52.73 -3.33 41.03
CA PRO A 6 -52.84 -2.69 39.72
C PRO A 6 -51.50 -2.06 39.36
N THR A 7 -51.03 -2.39 38.14
CA THR A 7 -49.87 -1.75 37.51
C THR A 7 -50.13 -0.24 37.40
N PRO A 8 -49.25 0.65 37.90
CA PRO A 8 -49.42 2.08 37.73
C PRO A 8 -49.43 2.43 36.23
N ALA A 9 -50.41 3.23 35.84
CA ALA A 9 -50.50 3.76 34.48
C ALA A 9 -49.21 4.52 34.12
N PRO A 10 -48.73 4.40 32.86
CA PRO A 10 -47.54 5.13 32.45
C PRO A 10 -47.77 6.63 32.64
N SER A 11 -46.87 7.27 33.37
CA SER A 11 -46.87 8.72 33.54
C SER A 11 -46.86 9.38 32.18
N PRO A 12 -47.70 10.37 31.90
CA PRO A 12 -47.65 11.10 30.65
C PRO A 12 -46.30 11.81 30.57
N LEU A 13 -45.58 11.61 29.45
CA LEU A 13 -44.35 12.31 29.18
C LEU A 13 -44.59 13.82 29.20
N PRO A 14 -43.87 14.60 30.00
CA PRO A 14 -44.02 16.05 30.03
C PRO A 14 -43.46 16.63 28.73
N LEU A 15 -44.32 17.03 27.83
CA LEU A 15 -43.98 17.84 26.64
C LEU A 15 -44.07 19.37 26.91
N ALA A 16 -44.15 19.78 28.16
CA ALA A 16 -43.81 21.16 28.55
C ALA A 16 -42.30 21.26 28.57
N THR A 17 -41.70 22.05 27.68
CA THR A 17 -40.24 22.31 27.76
C THR A 17 -39.97 22.89 29.14
N PRO A 18 -39.03 22.30 29.93
CA PRO A 18 -38.69 22.81 31.29
C PRO A 18 -38.30 24.29 31.26
N PHE A 19 -37.96 24.82 30.10
CA PHE A 19 -37.61 26.21 29.85
C PHE A 19 -38.79 27.15 29.82
N GLY A 20 -39.98 26.72 29.36
CA GLY A 20 -41.24 27.51 29.38
C GLY A 20 -41.70 27.74 30.79
N GLU A 21 -41.71 26.67 31.64
CA GLU A 21 -42.09 26.77 33.06
C GLU A 21 -41.08 27.65 33.84
N GLU A 22 -39.79 27.58 33.56
CA GLU A 22 -38.77 28.36 34.20
C GLU A 22 -38.84 29.86 33.83
N LEU A 23 -39.19 30.19 32.59
CA LEU A 23 -39.43 31.56 32.14
C LEU A 23 -40.72 32.16 32.69
N ALA A 24 -41.81 31.38 32.80
CA ALA A 24 -43.06 31.81 33.42
C ALA A 24 -42.86 32.10 34.93
N ALA A 25 -42.03 31.28 35.62
CA ALA A 25 -41.71 31.46 37.05
C ALA A 25 -40.85 32.67 37.37
N ARG A 26 -40.09 33.21 36.37
CA ARG A 26 -39.20 34.35 36.59
C ARG A 26 -39.93 35.70 36.75
N GLY A 27 -41.20 35.80 36.40
CA GLY A 27 -42.00 37.03 36.50
C GLY A 27 -41.53 38.15 35.59
N GLY A 28 -42.37 39.15 35.34
CA GLY A 28 -42.08 40.32 34.48
C GLY A 28 -42.80 40.17 33.11
N ALA A 29 -42.64 41.21 32.28
CA ALA A 29 -43.34 41.28 30.99
C ALA A 29 -43.14 40.07 30.06
N ILE A 30 -42.01 39.37 30.16
CA ILE A 30 -41.72 38.15 29.40
C ILE A 30 -42.51 36.96 29.98
N GLY A 31 -42.58 36.81 31.31
CA GLY A 31 -43.33 35.78 31.97
C GLY A 31 -44.84 35.88 31.68
N ASP A 32 -45.40 37.07 31.67
CA ASP A 32 -46.81 37.33 31.35
C ASP A 32 -47.14 36.99 29.88
N VAL A 33 -46.21 37.25 28.95
CA VAL A 33 -46.40 36.88 27.53
C VAL A 33 -46.33 35.35 27.37
N VAL A 34 -45.38 34.68 28.02
CA VAL A 34 -45.22 33.21 28.02
C VAL A 34 -46.49 32.56 28.60
N ALA A 35 -46.98 33.06 29.75
CA ALA A 35 -48.17 32.53 30.39
C ALA A 35 -49.44 32.69 29.52
N ARG A 36 -49.57 33.80 28.79
CA ARG A 36 -50.68 34.02 27.83
C ARG A 36 -50.60 33.12 26.61
N LEU A 37 -49.40 32.84 26.09
CA LEU A 37 -49.16 31.93 24.97
C LEU A 37 -49.40 30.48 25.42
N ASP A 38 -49.04 30.13 26.64
CA ASP A 38 -49.24 28.80 27.19
C ASP A 38 -50.71 28.52 27.54
N ALA A 39 -51.49 29.57 27.80
CA ALA A 39 -52.95 29.47 27.97
C ALA A 39 -53.69 29.08 26.68
N VAL A 40 -53.11 29.30 25.52
CA VAL A 40 -53.63 28.85 24.23
C VAL A 40 -53.01 27.49 23.86
N ALA A 41 -53.47 26.43 24.52
CA ALA A 41 -53.00 25.09 24.28
C ALA A 41 -54.13 24.25 23.59
N ILE A 42 -53.77 23.46 22.60
CA ILE A 42 -54.63 22.48 21.96
C ILE A 42 -54.29 21.10 22.53
N GLU A 43 -55.27 20.45 23.12
CA GLU A 43 -55.12 19.06 23.61
C GLU A 43 -55.54 18.09 22.51
N LEU A 44 -54.57 17.37 21.96
CA LEU A 44 -54.77 16.26 21.03
C LEU A 44 -54.44 14.93 21.75
N GLY A 45 -55.44 14.33 22.37
CA GLY A 45 -55.27 13.09 23.12
C GLY A 45 -54.32 13.24 24.34
N SER A 46 -53.16 12.58 24.29
CA SER A 46 -52.13 12.66 25.35
C SER A 46 -51.11 13.80 25.15
N PHE A 47 -51.23 14.59 24.08
CA PHE A 47 -50.31 15.69 23.74
C PHE A 47 -50.97 17.03 24.01
N ARG A 48 -50.34 17.83 24.85
CA ARG A 48 -50.69 19.24 25.05
C ARG A 48 -49.67 20.08 24.28
N LEU A 49 -50.10 20.72 23.19
CA LEU A 49 -49.28 21.64 22.40
C LEU A 49 -49.66 23.08 22.73
N SER A 50 -48.80 23.77 23.42
CA SER A 50 -48.92 25.18 23.69
C SER A 50 -48.49 26.02 22.48
N ALA A 51 -49.10 27.19 22.30
CA ALA A 51 -48.64 28.14 21.29
C ALA A 51 -47.19 28.60 21.54
N PHE A 52 -46.77 28.60 22.80
CA PHE A 52 -45.38 28.86 23.16
C PHE A 52 -44.44 27.77 22.68
N ASP A 53 -44.76 26.48 22.90
CA ASP A 53 -43.94 25.34 22.45
C ASP A 53 -43.76 25.34 20.92
N VAL A 54 -44.84 25.63 20.19
CA VAL A 54 -44.78 25.72 18.73
C VAL A 54 -43.89 26.86 18.28
N LEU A 55 -44.03 28.05 18.90
CA LEU A 55 -43.22 29.22 18.55
C LEU A 55 -41.73 29.01 18.91
N TYR A 56 -41.48 28.44 20.10
CA TYR A 56 -40.12 28.07 20.53
C TYR A 56 -39.50 27.04 19.61
N GLY A 57 -40.20 25.97 19.27
CA GLY A 57 -39.74 24.94 18.32
C GLY A 57 -39.42 25.51 16.94
N LEU A 58 -40.33 26.38 16.41
CA LEU A 58 -40.06 27.07 15.14
C LEU A 58 -38.85 27.99 15.21
N ALA A 59 -38.66 28.72 16.30
CA ALA A 59 -37.50 29.59 16.52
C ALA A 59 -36.20 28.77 16.64
N ALA A 60 -36.25 27.65 17.40
CA ALA A 60 -35.10 26.76 17.57
C ALA A 60 -34.68 26.09 16.25
N ILE A 61 -35.69 25.58 15.47
CA ILE A 61 -35.43 25.03 14.13
C ILE A 61 -34.90 26.12 13.19
N GLY A 62 -35.49 27.31 13.21
CA GLY A 62 -35.01 28.44 12.42
C GLY A 62 -33.55 28.83 12.75
N ALA A 63 -33.22 28.85 14.05
CA ALA A 63 -31.84 29.09 14.51
C ALA A 63 -30.89 28.00 14.08
N LEU A 64 -31.30 26.72 14.19
CA LEU A 64 -30.52 25.56 13.73
C LEU A 64 -30.25 25.64 12.22
N LEU A 65 -31.26 25.93 11.41
CA LEU A 65 -31.11 26.07 9.95
C LEU A 65 -30.19 27.26 9.59
N ALA A 66 -30.30 28.38 10.30
CA ALA A 66 -29.44 29.53 10.13
C ALA A 66 -27.99 29.20 10.49
N LEU A 67 -27.76 28.47 11.59
CA LEU A 67 -26.45 27.99 11.99
C LEU A 67 -25.85 27.01 10.96
N ALA A 68 -26.63 26.05 10.48
CA ALA A 68 -26.20 25.11 9.46
C ALA A 68 -25.83 25.82 8.15
N TRP A 69 -26.65 26.78 7.73
CA TRP A 69 -26.37 27.61 6.56
C TRP A 69 -25.12 28.48 6.75
N GLY A 70 -24.97 29.11 7.91
CA GLY A 70 -23.78 29.90 8.28
C GLY A 70 -22.52 29.05 8.31
N ALA A 71 -22.58 27.86 8.95
CA ALA A 71 -21.49 26.90 8.98
C ALA A 71 -21.09 26.45 7.56
N THR A 72 -22.05 26.13 6.70
CA THR A 72 -21.81 25.78 5.31
C THR A 72 -21.11 26.92 4.56
N ARG A 73 -21.59 28.16 4.76
CA ARG A 73 -20.99 29.34 4.13
C ARG A 73 -19.56 29.62 4.63
N LEU A 74 -19.33 29.45 5.93
CA LEU A 74 -18.00 29.60 6.53
C LEU A 74 -17.03 28.53 6.01
N THR A 75 -17.46 27.27 5.98
CA THR A 75 -16.66 26.16 5.46
C THR A 75 -16.28 26.39 4.00
N ARG A 76 -17.18 26.84 3.16
CA ARG A 76 -16.87 27.26 1.77
C ARG A 76 -15.82 28.34 1.71
N ALA A 77 -15.97 29.37 2.52
CA ALA A 77 -15.04 30.51 2.54
C ALA A 77 -13.63 30.08 3.00
N LEU A 78 -13.55 29.16 3.96
CA LEU A 78 -12.29 28.61 4.46
C LEU A 78 -11.61 27.70 3.42
N LEU A 79 -12.36 26.77 2.81
CA LEU A 79 -11.83 25.85 1.79
C LEU A 79 -11.29 26.60 0.57
N ARG A 80 -11.95 27.67 0.12
CA ARG A 80 -11.49 28.51 -1.00
C ARG A 80 -10.20 29.30 -0.70
N ARG A 81 -9.84 29.46 0.57
CA ARG A 81 -8.60 30.14 0.99
C ARG A 81 -7.40 29.19 1.10
N LEU A 82 -7.59 27.86 0.93
CA LEU A 82 -6.53 26.88 1.00
C LEU A 82 -5.88 26.71 -0.39
N PRO A 83 -4.68 27.28 -0.64
CA PRO A 83 -4.01 27.21 -1.94
C PRO A 83 -3.46 25.82 -2.26
N ALA A 84 -3.47 24.91 -1.27
CA ALA A 84 -2.93 23.56 -1.40
C ALA A 84 -3.88 22.57 -2.10
N LEU A 85 -5.15 22.95 -2.34
CA LEU A 85 -6.17 22.10 -2.93
C LEU A 85 -6.49 22.52 -4.36
N ASP A 86 -6.49 21.55 -5.27
CA ASP A 86 -7.00 21.73 -6.62
C ASP A 86 -8.51 22.01 -6.62
N GLY A 87 -9.02 22.69 -7.67
CA GLY A 87 -10.44 23.05 -7.77
C GLY A 87 -11.39 21.87 -7.61
N THR A 88 -11.02 20.68 -8.11
CA THR A 88 -11.78 19.43 -7.95
C THR A 88 -11.80 18.96 -6.50
N GLN A 89 -10.66 19.02 -5.81
CA GLN A 89 -10.53 18.63 -4.40
C GLN A 89 -11.32 19.60 -3.50
N GLN A 90 -11.27 20.90 -3.78
CA GLN A 90 -12.06 21.91 -3.08
C GLN A 90 -13.56 21.66 -3.23
N ALA A 91 -14.04 21.39 -4.46
CA ALA A 91 -15.44 21.10 -4.72
C ALA A 91 -15.92 19.81 -4.02
N LEU A 92 -15.09 18.78 -3.99
CA LEU A 92 -15.39 17.53 -3.27
C LEU A 92 -15.46 17.77 -1.76
N ALA A 93 -14.46 18.43 -1.18
CA ALA A 93 -14.41 18.75 0.25
C ALA A 93 -15.60 19.63 0.68
N GLU A 94 -15.98 20.63 -0.15
CA GLU A 94 -17.16 21.47 0.08
C GLU A 94 -18.45 20.64 0.11
N LYS A 95 -18.64 19.71 -0.84
CA LYS A 95 -19.82 18.83 -0.88
C LYS A 95 -19.88 17.92 0.34
N LEU A 96 -18.77 17.26 0.67
CA LEU A 96 -18.72 16.33 1.82
C LEU A 96 -18.99 17.07 3.14
N ALA A 97 -18.35 18.21 3.36
CA ALA A 97 -18.58 19.03 4.55
C ALA A 97 -20.02 19.54 4.62
N THR A 98 -20.60 19.95 3.48
CA THR A 98 -21.99 20.39 3.41
C THR A 98 -22.94 19.25 3.79
N ILE A 99 -22.76 18.04 3.23
CA ILE A 99 -23.56 16.86 3.58
C ILE A 99 -23.48 16.59 5.08
N LEU A 100 -22.27 16.58 5.65
CA LEU A 100 -22.06 16.30 7.07
C LEU A 100 -22.77 17.33 7.96
N ILE A 101 -22.65 18.63 7.65
CA ILE A 101 -23.31 19.71 8.40
C ILE A 101 -24.83 19.53 8.37
N TRP A 102 -25.41 19.23 7.21
CA TRP A 102 -26.86 19.07 7.08
C TRP A 102 -27.37 17.79 7.73
N VAL A 103 -26.60 16.68 7.71
CA VAL A 103 -26.93 15.44 8.44
C VAL A 103 -26.93 15.70 9.95
N ILE A 104 -25.93 16.40 10.49
CA ILE A 104 -25.90 16.77 11.91
C ILE A 104 -27.06 17.69 12.25
N ALA A 105 -27.32 18.72 11.44
CA ALA A 105 -28.44 19.61 11.65
C ALA A 105 -29.79 18.89 11.61
N PHE A 106 -29.97 17.92 10.72
CA PHE A 106 -31.16 17.08 10.65
C PHE A 106 -31.35 16.27 11.94
N LEU A 107 -30.29 15.58 12.42
CA LEU A 107 -30.36 14.77 13.64
C LEU A 107 -30.69 15.63 14.87
N VAL A 108 -30.03 16.79 15.01
CA VAL A 108 -30.31 17.74 16.10
C VAL A 108 -31.74 18.30 15.97
N GLY A 109 -32.18 18.56 14.74
CA GLY A 109 -33.57 19.03 14.50
C GLY A 109 -34.62 18.00 14.89
N VAL A 110 -34.41 16.72 14.61
CA VAL A 110 -35.29 15.61 15.02
C VAL A 110 -35.34 15.48 16.54
N ASP A 111 -34.19 15.60 17.22
CA ASP A 111 -34.09 15.59 18.69
C ASP A 111 -34.83 16.80 19.32
N LEU A 112 -34.70 17.98 18.75
CA LEU A 112 -35.43 19.19 19.20
C LEU A 112 -36.95 19.07 19.10
N ILE A 113 -37.47 18.29 18.17
CA ILE A 113 -38.90 18.00 18.03
C ILE A 113 -39.39 16.96 19.05
N GLY A 114 -38.45 16.35 19.84
CA GLY A 114 -38.78 15.35 20.86
C GLY A 114 -39.01 13.95 20.31
N ILE A 115 -38.55 13.68 19.08
CA ILE A 115 -38.59 12.33 18.49
C ILE A 115 -37.46 11.50 19.09
N ASP A 116 -37.81 10.36 19.69
CA ASP A 116 -36.80 9.46 20.27
C ASP A 116 -35.89 8.89 19.19
N LEU A 117 -34.62 9.28 19.27
CA LEU A 117 -33.56 8.84 18.36
C LEU A 117 -32.93 7.51 18.76
N THR A 118 -33.41 6.83 19.80
CA THR A 118 -32.79 5.57 20.30
C THR A 118 -32.70 4.51 19.20
N ALA A 119 -33.79 4.29 18.47
CA ALA A 119 -33.83 3.35 17.35
C ALA A 119 -32.84 3.79 16.22
N LEU A 120 -32.81 5.09 15.95
CA LEU A 120 -31.88 5.66 14.93
C LEU A 120 -30.41 5.55 15.37
N THR A 121 -30.15 5.66 16.67
CA THR A 121 -28.80 5.49 17.23
C THR A 121 -28.26 4.07 17.01
N VAL A 122 -29.09 3.04 17.26
CA VAL A 122 -28.73 1.63 17.00
C VAL A 122 -28.48 1.42 15.51
N PHE A 123 -29.37 1.93 14.65
CA PHE A 123 -29.20 1.83 13.19
C PHE A 123 -27.96 2.58 12.70
N SER A 124 -27.71 3.78 13.24
CA SER A 124 -26.52 4.57 12.91
C SER A 124 -25.22 3.88 13.33
N GLY A 125 -25.22 3.15 14.45
CA GLY A 125 -24.09 2.33 14.88
C GLY A 125 -23.75 1.22 13.86
N ALA A 126 -24.76 0.47 13.41
CA ALA A 126 -24.60 -0.55 12.39
C ALA A 126 -24.13 0.03 11.04
N PHE A 127 -24.71 1.18 10.64
CA PHE A 127 -24.32 1.89 9.42
C PHE A 127 -22.89 2.45 9.52
N GLY A 128 -22.51 2.98 10.68
CA GLY A 128 -21.16 3.44 10.96
C GLY A 128 -20.12 2.33 10.84
N LEU A 129 -20.43 1.13 11.36
CA LEU A 129 -19.58 -0.07 11.20
C LEU A 129 -19.44 -0.46 9.72
N ALA A 130 -20.53 -0.46 8.95
CA ALA A 130 -20.49 -0.78 7.53
C ALA A 130 -19.62 0.22 6.74
N ILE A 131 -19.73 1.52 7.04
CA ILE A 131 -18.86 2.56 6.46
C ILE A 131 -17.40 2.34 6.90
N GLY A 132 -17.17 2.03 8.19
CA GLY A 132 -15.85 1.75 8.73
C GLY A 132 -15.15 0.61 7.99
N PHE A 133 -15.82 -0.51 7.78
CA PHE A 133 -15.31 -1.63 6.98
C PHE A 133 -15.06 -1.24 5.51
N GLY A 134 -15.97 -0.45 4.93
CA GLY A 134 -15.79 0.05 3.56
C GLY A 134 -14.56 0.96 3.38
N LEU A 135 -14.22 1.73 4.41
CA LEU A 135 -13.10 2.66 4.40
C LEU A 135 -11.79 2.10 5.00
N GLN A 136 -11.81 0.88 5.55
CA GLN A 136 -10.69 0.27 6.25
C GLN A 136 -9.38 0.34 5.47
N LYS A 137 -9.38 -0.05 4.19
CA LYS A 137 -8.19 0.00 3.33
C LYS A 137 -7.69 1.42 3.09
N THR A 138 -8.59 2.40 3.02
CA THR A 138 -8.23 3.81 2.83
C THR A 138 -7.50 4.35 4.05
N PHE A 139 -8.02 4.07 5.24
CA PHE A 139 -7.38 4.43 6.50
C PHE A 139 -6.07 3.66 6.73
N GLY A 140 -6.03 2.37 6.39
CA GLY A 140 -4.81 1.56 6.45
C GLY A 140 -3.68 2.18 5.63
N ASN A 141 -3.96 2.57 4.39
CA ASN A 141 -2.98 3.21 3.54
C ASN A 141 -2.54 4.60 4.02
N LEU A 142 -3.47 5.38 4.59
CA LEU A 142 -3.15 6.69 5.18
C LEU A 142 -2.20 6.54 6.37
N ILE A 143 -2.54 5.66 7.32
CA ILE A 143 -1.74 5.41 8.52
C ILE A 143 -0.37 4.84 8.13
N ALA A 144 -0.34 3.85 7.22
CA ALA A 144 0.91 3.30 6.69
C ALA A 144 1.79 4.40 6.07
N GLY A 145 1.20 5.30 5.28
CA GLY A 145 1.93 6.43 4.69
C GLY A 145 2.53 7.37 5.74
N ILE A 146 1.81 7.67 6.81
CA ILE A 146 2.32 8.47 7.93
C ILE A 146 3.48 7.75 8.62
N ILE A 147 3.33 6.45 8.92
CA ILE A 147 4.38 5.65 9.55
C ILE A 147 5.64 5.61 8.69
N LEU A 148 5.51 5.34 7.38
CA LEU A 148 6.65 5.30 6.46
C LEU A 148 7.42 6.62 6.43
N LEU A 149 6.72 7.76 6.50
CA LEU A 149 7.34 9.08 6.54
C LEU A 149 8.04 9.38 7.87
N LEU A 150 7.51 8.88 8.99
CA LEU A 150 8.07 9.08 10.32
C LEU A 150 9.25 8.14 10.60
N ASP A 151 9.12 6.87 10.26
CA ASP A 151 10.12 5.83 10.51
C ASP A 151 11.35 5.97 9.60
N LYS A 152 11.17 6.52 8.40
CA LYS A 152 12.24 6.69 7.39
C LYS A 152 12.94 5.39 7.01
N SER A 153 12.27 4.25 7.18
CA SER A 153 12.75 2.93 6.74
C SER A 153 12.91 2.86 5.21
N ILE A 154 12.14 3.66 4.50
CA ILE A 154 12.31 3.93 3.07
C ILE A 154 12.25 5.44 2.82
N LYS A 155 13.01 5.93 1.84
CA LYS A 155 13.11 7.37 1.51
C LYS A 155 12.99 7.58 0.00
N PRO A 156 12.54 8.75 -0.45
CA PRO A 156 12.71 9.15 -1.84
C PRO A 156 14.20 9.04 -2.24
N GLY A 157 14.47 8.41 -3.37
CA GLY A 157 15.82 8.11 -3.84
C GLY A 157 16.32 6.70 -3.53
N ASP A 158 15.71 5.98 -2.58
CA ASP A 158 16.06 4.58 -2.29
C ASP A 158 15.68 3.67 -3.46
N VAL A 159 16.49 2.64 -3.65
CA VAL A 159 16.21 1.55 -4.59
C VAL A 159 15.65 0.37 -3.82
N ILE A 160 14.46 -0.04 -4.19
CA ILE A 160 13.74 -1.13 -3.53
C ILE A 160 13.34 -2.22 -4.51
N ALA A 161 13.27 -3.44 -4.00
CA ALA A 161 12.57 -4.54 -4.65
C ALA A 161 11.37 -4.96 -3.79
N VAL A 162 10.21 -5.02 -4.39
CA VAL A 162 8.95 -5.40 -3.73
C VAL A 162 8.36 -6.56 -4.51
N ALA A 163 8.08 -7.66 -3.82
CA ALA A 163 7.32 -8.76 -4.39
C ALA A 163 5.83 -8.40 -4.36
N ASP A 164 5.14 -8.56 -5.48
CA ASP A 164 3.69 -8.50 -5.50
C ASP A 164 3.09 -9.84 -5.07
N GLN A 165 1.76 -9.89 -4.89
CA GLN A 165 1.03 -11.13 -4.56
C GLN A 165 1.11 -12.20 -5.65
N GLY A 166 1.52 -11.84 -6.86
CA GLY A 166 1.75 -12.74 -7.99
C GLY A 166 3.18 -13.26 -8.07
N GLY A 167 4.07 -12.90 -7.13
CA GLY A 167 5.47 -13.28 -7.14
C GLY A 167 6.33 -12.50 -8.13
N GLN A 168 5.78 -11.45 -8.78
CA GLN A 168 6.56 -10.54 -9.58
C GLN A 168 7.29 -9.53 -8.70
N HIS A 169 8.60 -9.41 -8.92
CA HIS A 169 9.40 -8.42 -8.22
C HIS A 169 9.42 -7.11 -9.01
N THR A 170 8.89 -6.05 -8.40
CA THR A 170 9.06 -4.69 -8.90
C THR A 170 10.35 -4.13 -8.32
N PHE A 171 11.33 -3.88 -9.18
CA PHE A 171 12.61 -3.27 -8.83
C PHE A 171 12.67 -1.84 -9.38
N GLY A 172 12.93 -0.87 -8.53
CA GLY A 172 13.00 0.51 -8.96
C GLY A 172 13.35 1.51 -7.85
N GLN A 173 13.46 2.77 -8.24
CA GLN A 173 13.78 3.86 -7.35
C GLN A 173 12.50 4.55 -6.86
N ILE A 174 12.42 4.82 -5.55
CA ILE A 174 11.34 5.59 -4.95
C ILE A 174 11.46 7.04 -5.41
N ARG A 175 10.42 7.54 -6.10
CA ARG A 175 10.29 8.94 -6.49
C ARG A 175 9.64 9.78 -5.39
N LYS A 176 8.53 9.30 -4.87
CA LYS A 176 7.71 10.03 -3.91
C LYS A 176 6.95 9.06 -2.99
N ILE A 177 6.86 9.42 -1.72
CA ILE A 177 5.96 8.79 -0.77
C ILE A 177 4.73 9.67 -0.67
N GLY A 178 3.59 9.16 -1.15
CA GLY A 178 2.30 9.86 -1.12
C GLY A 178 1.45 9.42 0.08
N ILE A 179 0.28 10.06 0.23
CA ILE A 179 -0.66 9.77 1.33
C ILE A 179 -1.18 8.33 1.28
N ARG A 180 -1.45 7.79 0.09
CA ARG A 180 -2.02 6.45 -0.10
C ARG A 180 -1.09 5.44 -0.76
N ALA A 181 -0.06 5.89 -1.46
CA ALA A 181 0.81 5.05 -2.26
C ALA A 181 2.19 5.68 -2.41
N VAL A 182 3.20 4.83 -2.51
CA VAL A 182 4.57 5.19 -2.91
C VAL A 182 4.69 5.03 -4.43
N SER A 183 5.31 6.02 -5.07
CA SER A 183 5.65 5.99 -6.49
C SER A 183 7.07 5.46 -6.65
N VAL A 184 7.21 4.38 -7.41
CA VAL A 184 8.47 3.70 -7.72
C VAL A 184 8.66 3.70 -9.23
N THR A 185 9.76 4.27 -9.70
CA THR A 185 10.11 4.28 -11.12
C THR A 185 11.11 3.17 -11.40
N THR A 186 10.78 2.29 -12.34
CA THR A 186 11.69 1.26 -12.81
C THR A 186 12.67 1.83 -13.84
N ARG A 187 13.67 1.03 -14.20
CA ARG A 187 14.64 1.41 -15.22
C ARG A 187 14.05 1.59 -16.64
N ASP A 188 12.92 0.91 -16.91
CA ASP A 188 12.18 1.08 -18.16
C ASP A 188 11.27 2.31 -18.16
N GLU A 189 11.49 3.24 -17.20
CA GLU A 189 10.71 4.48 -17.00
C GLU A 189 9.23 4.21 -16.69
N ARG A 190 8.89 3.00 -16.24
CA ARG A 190 7.54 2.69 -15.77
C ARG A 190 7.39 3.13 -14.34
N GLU A 191 6.30 3.80 -14.04
CA GLU A 191 5.96 4.23 -12.70
C GLU A 191 4.91 3.29 -12.08
N TYR A 192 5.30 2.68 -10.96
CA TYR A 192 4.44 1.82 -10.16
C TYR A 192 3.95 2.58 -8.94
N LEU A 193 2.64 2.59 -8.74
CA LEU A 193 2.01 3.15 -7.54
C LEU A 193 1.69 2.00 -6.58
N ILE A 194 2.55 1.81 -5.60
CA ILE A 194 2.44 0.73 -4.62
C ILE A 194 1.69 1.27 -3.40
N PRO A 195 0.53 0.67 -3.02
CA PRO A 195 -0.18 1.07 -1.81
C PRO A 195 0.73 1.05 -0.59
N ASN A 196 0.64 2.06 0.28
CA ASN A 196 1.51 2.17 1.46
C ASN A 196 1.37 0.96 2.39
N GLU A 197 0.16 0.43 2.54
CA GLU A 197 -0.13 -0.76 3.33
C GLU A 197 0.67 -1.97 2.84
N ASN A 198 0.84 -2.14 1.52
CA ASN A 198 1.63 -3.24 0.96
C ASN A 198 3.10 -3.19 1.36
N LEU A 199 3.67 -1.98 1.49
CA LEU A 199 5.06 -1.80 1.93
C LEU A 199 5.25 -2.02 3.44
N MET A 200 4.16 -1.95 4.22
CA MET A 200 4.18 -2.20 5.66
C MET A 200 3.99 -3.67 6.02
N ILE A 201 3.16 -4.40 5.25
CA ILE A 201 2.82 -5.80 5.56
C ILE A 201 3.67 -6.82 4.81
N ASN A 202 4.23 -6.44 3.65
CA ASN A 202 5.06 -7.33 2.84
C ASN A 202 6.55 -7.07 3.09
N GLN A 203 7.37 -8.06 2.77
CA GLN A 203 8.82 -7.90 2.79
C GLN A 203 9.25 -6.91 1.70
N VAL A 204 10.01 -5.90 2.08
CA VAL A 204 10.63 -4.93 1.18
C VAL A 204 12.13 -5.10 1.27
N GLU A 205 12.77 -5.34 0.15
CA GLU A 205 14.22 -5.38 0.05
C GLU A 205 14.72 -3.98 -0.33
N ASN A 206 15.40 -3.29 0.59
CA ASN A 206 15.96 -1.96 0.36
C ASN A 206 17.47 -2.08 0.10
N TRP A 207 17.88 -1.75 -1.11
CA TRP A 207 19.26 -1.90 -1.59
C TRP A 207 20.15 -0.71 -1.24
N SER A 208 19.59 0.35 -0.70
CA SER A 208 20.31 1.60 -0.37
C SER A 208 20.14 2.04 1.09
N TYR A 209 19.53 1.20 1.95
CA TYR A 209 19.19 1.56 3.32
C TYR A 209 20.40 1.85 4.20
N SER A 210 21.28 0.86 4.38
CA SER A 210 22.47 0.95 5.26
C SER A 210 23.73 1.35 4.52
N SER A 211 23.85 0.98 3.26
CA SER A 211 24.97 1.26 2.37
C SER A 211 24.46 1.37 0.95
N ARG A 212 25.12 2.19 0.15
CA ARG A 212 24.83 2.23 -1.29
C ARG A 212 25.55 1.12 -2.05
N ASN A 213 26.48 0.43 -1.40
CA ASN A 213 27.24 -0.65 -2.03
C ASN A 213 26.38 -1.91 -2.13
N VAL A 214 26.13 -2.32 -3.35
CA VAL A 214 25.34 -3.50 -3.68
C VAL A 214 26.21 -4.51 -4.40
N ARG A 215 26.07 -5.78 -4.02
CA ARG A 215 26.80 -6.89 -4.62
C ARG A 215 26.04 -7.46 -5.81
N VAL A 216 26.61 -7.32 -7.00
CA VAL A 216 26.13 -7.94 -8.24
C VAL A 216 26.77 -9.30 -8.41
N GLN A 217 26.00 -10.31 -8.73
CA GLN A 217 26.47 -11.67 -8.98
C GLN A 217 26.42 -11.96 -10.48
N VAL A 218 27.55 -12.45 -11.02
CA VAL A 218 27.70 -12.82 -12.41
C VAL A 218 28.05 -14.30 -12.49
N PRO A 219 27.10 -15.20 -12.75
CA PRO A 219 27.38 -16.63 -12.90
C PRO A 219 28.14 -16.90 -14.18
N VAL A 220 29.14 -17.79 -14.09
CA VAL A 220 30.00 -18.21 -15.21
C VAL A 220 30.24 -19.71 -15.11
N GLY A 221 30.11 -20.40 -16.24
CA GLY A 221 30.53 -21.81 -16.37
C GLY A 221 31.82 -21.93 -17.18
N VAL A 222 32.75 -22.79 -16.77
CA VAL A 222 34.02 -23.06 -17.43
C VAL A 222 34.11 -24.56 -17.72
N SER A 223 34.67 -24.91 -18.87
CA SER A 223 34.90 -26.32 -19.24
C SER A 223 35.80 -27.02 -18.22
N TYR A 224 35.54 -28.30 -17.93
CA TYR A 224 36.33 -29.14 -17.03
C TYR A 224 37.82 -29.29 -17.49
N GLU A 225 38.09 -29.11 -18.80
CA GLU A 225 39.43 -29.21 -19.38
C GLU A 225 40.24 -27.91 -19.25
N ALA A 226 39.64 -26.80 -18.79
CA ALA A 226 40.28 -25.52 -18.72
C ALA A 226 41.21 -25.42 -17.51
N ASP A 227 42.24 -24.54 -17.60
CA ASP A 227 43.02 -24.13 -16.46
C ASP A 227 42.18 -23.22 -15.53
N MET A 228 41.74 -23.80 -14.42
CA MET A 228 40.84 -23.11 -13.46
C MET A 228 41.56 -21.92 -12.78
N ALA A 229 42.85 -22.01 -12.51
CA ALA A 229 43.61 -20.94 -11.89
C ALA A 229 43.77 -19.74 -12.84
N LEU A 230 43.94 -20.01 -14.12
CA LEU A 230 43.95 -18.98 -15.15
C LEU A 230 42.55 -18.41 -15.34
N ALA A 231 41.53 -19.22 -15.40
CA ALA A 231 40.13 -18.78 -15.55
C ALA A 231 39.73 -17.82 -14.42
N GLU A 232 40.06 -18.16 -13.17
CA GLU A 232 39.75 -17.33 -11.99
C GLU A 232 40.47 -15.96 -12.07
N ARG A 233 41.75 -15.92 -12.47
CA ARG A 233 42.48 -14.66 -12.66
C ARG A 233 41.81 -13.78 -13.73
N LEU A 234 41.43 -14.36 -14.86
CA LEU A 234 40.78 -13.64 -15.95
C LEU A 234 39.37 -13.14 -15.55
N MET A 235 38.65 -13.88 -14.71
CA MET A 235 37.36 -13.42 -14.14
C MET A 235 37.56 -12.20 -13.26
N LEU A 236 38.56 -12.20 -12.38
CA LEU A 236 38.92 -11.05 -11.54
C LEU A 236 39.34 -9.84 -12.38
N GLU A 237 40.16 -10.05 -13.40
CA GLU A 237 40.60 -9.01 -14.33
C GLU A 237 39.42 -8.40 -15.09
N ALA A 238 38.51 -9.23 -15.65
CA ALA A 238 37.29 -8.78 -16.34
C ALA A 238 36.39 -7.94 -15.43
N ALA A 239 36.25 -8.36 -14.17
CA ALA A 239 35.45 -7.66 -13.19
C ALA A 239 36.07 -6.32 -12.78
N ALA A 240 37.37 -6.30 -12.46
CA ALA A 240 38.10 -5.10 -12.06
C ALA A 240 38.17 -4.03 -13.17
N ALA A 241 38.16 -4.47 -14.42
CA ALA A 241 38.19 -3.56 -15.58
C ALA A 241 36.80 -2.97 -15.92
N ALA A 242 35.70 -3.45 -15.33
CA ALA A 242 34.36 -2.93 -15.60
C ALA A 242 34.15 -1.55 -14.94
N PRO A 243 33.66 -0.51 -15.68
CA PRO A 243 33.72 0.89 -15.23
C PRO A 243 32.99 1.20 -13.95
N ARG A 244 31.92 0.41 -13.63
CA ARG A 244 31.04 0.64 -12.46
C ARG A 244 31.36 -0.27 -11.29
N VAL A 245 32.31 -1.21 -11.47
CA VAL A 245 32.74 -2.10 -10.39
C VAL A 245 33.73 -1.35 -9.49
N LEU A 246 33.43 -1.39 -8.18
CA LEU A 246 34.27 -0.73 -7.18
C LEU A 246 35.57 -1.49 -6.98
N ALA A 247 36.65 -0.74 -6.70
CA ALA A 247 37.92 -1.31 -6.28
C ALA A 247 37.92 -1.69 -4.79
N ASP A 248 37.07 -1.04 -4.01
CA ASP A 248 36.85 -1.33 -2.59
C ASP A 248 35.34 -1.30 -2.27
N PRO A 249 34.75 -2.41 -1.83
CA PRO A 249 35.33 -3.77 -1.74
C PRO A 249 35.74 -4.34 -3.10
N PRO A 250 36.87 -5.10 -3.17
CA PRO A 250 37.35 -5.67 -4.43
C PRO A 250 36.40 -6.77 -4.93
N PRO A 251 36.38 -7.02 -6.25
CA PRO A 251 35.68 -8.16 -6.80
C PRO A 251 36.27 -9.49 -6.31
N ALA A 252 35.43 -10.50 -6.19
CA ALA A 252 35.85 -11.85 -5.77
C ALA A 252 35.17 -12.90 -6.66
N VAL A 253 35.84 -14.02 -6.82
CA VAL A 253 35.35 -15.19 -7.55
C VAL A 253 35.10 -16.33 -6.58
N TRP A 254 33.94 -16.91 -6.63
CA TRP A 254 33.55 -18.08 -5.82
C TRP A 254 33.31 -19.29 -6.71
N TRP A 255 33.83 -20.42 -6.29
CA TRP A 255 33.48 -21.72 -6.83
C TRP A 255 32.16 -22.13 -6.24
N ASN A 256 31.15 -22.37 -7.10
CA ASN A 256 29.81 -22.77 -6.64
C ASN A 256 29.66 -24.28 -6.61
N GLY A 257 30.27 -24.97 -7.57
CA GLY A 257 30.17 -26.41 -7.67
C GLY A 257 30.64 -26.97 -8.99
N PHE A 258 30.46 -28.29 -9.11
CA PHE A 258 30.73 -29.07 -10.31
C PHE A 258 29.38 -29.46 -10.93
N GLY A 259 28.97 -28.72 -11.96
CA GLY A 259 27.71 -28.96 -12.67
C GLY A 259 27.83 -30.04 -13.74
N ASP A 260 26.70 -30.41 -14.35
CA ASP A 260 26.65 -31.50 -15.34
C ASP A 260 27.55 -31.27 -16.56
N ASN A 261 27.82 -30.02 -16.91
CA ASN A 261 28.57 -29.67 -18.13
C ASN A 261 29.70 -28.69 -17.87
N ALA A 262 29.81 -28.12 -16.67
CA ALA A 262 30.72 -27.04 -16.36
C ALA A 262 31.17 -27.05 -14.91
N VAL A 263 32.33 -26.49 -14.65
CA VAL A 263 32.71 -25.96 -13.33
C VAL A 263 32.04 -24.61 -13.18
N GLU A 264 31.21 -24.45 -12.13
CA GLU A 264 30.39 -23.29 -11.92
C GLU A 264 31.06 -22.29 -10.98
N PHE A 265 31.12 -21.04 -11.43
CA PHE A 265 31.67 -19.91 -10.70
C PHE A 265 30.62 -18.80 -10.58
N THR A 266 30.77 -17.96 -9.56
CA THR A 266 30.10 -16.66 -9.51
C THR A 266 31.14 -15.57 -9.24
N ILE A 267 31.17 -14.58 -10.12
CA ILE A 267 31.92 -13.37 -9.92
C ILE A 267 31.07 -12.41 -9.10
N HIS A 268 31.58 -11.95 -7.97
CA HIS A 268 30.94 -10.99 -7.09
C HIS A 268 31.56 -9.61 -7.33
N CYS A 269 30.75 -8.69 -7.86
CA CYS A 269 31.14 -7.30 -8.12
C CYS A 269 30.39 -6.36 -7.18
N TRP A 270 31.01 -5.32 -6.69
CA TRP A 270 30.37 -4.28 -5.91
C TRP A 270 30.15 -3.03 -6.74
N ILE A 271 28.96 -2.42 -6.63
CA ILE A 271 28.58 -1.15 -7.26
C ILE A 271 27.95 -0.24 -6.23
N ASN A 272 27.96 1.08 -6.44
CA ASN A 272 27.34 2.06 -5.53
C ASN A 272 26.19 2.85 -6.17
N ASP A 273 25.77 2.45 -7.36
CA ASP A 273 24.76 3.12 -8.17
C ASP A 273 23.69 2.12 -8.70
N PRO A 274 23.01 1.34 -7.81
CA PRO A 274 22.05 0.32 -8.24
C PRO A 274 20.89 0.88 -9.06
N GLU A 275 20.56 2.16 -8.91
CA GLU A 275 19.56 2.86 -9.70
C GLU A 275 19.87 2.87 -11.20
N GLN A 276 21.17 2.80 -11.56
CA GLN A 276 21.65 2.68 -12.95
C GLN A 276 21.44 1.26 -13.53
N GLY A 277 20.95 0.32 -12.70
CA GLY A 277 20.69 -1.08 -13.04
C GLY A 277 21.94 -1.97 -12.97
N VAL A 278 21.69 -3.22 -12.60
CA VAL A 278 22.72 -4.26 -12.45
C VAL A 278 23.00 -5.03 -13.75
N GLY A 279 22.04 -5.04 -14.69
CA GLY A 279 22.15 -5.77 -15.94
C GLY A 279 23.31 -5.29 -16.83
N ASN A 280 23.56 -3.99 -16.86
CA ASN A 280 24.66 -3.42 -17.63
C ASN A 280 26.01 -3.86 -17.09
N VAL A 281 26.19 -3.83 -15.77
CA VAL A 281 27.42 -4.27 -15.12
C VAL A 281 27.69 -5.74 -15.43
N ARG A 282 26.66 -6.59 -15.30
CA ARG A 282 26.76 -8.01 -15.66
C ARG A 282 27.18 -8.19 -17.14
N SER A 283 26.54 -7.44 -18.04
CA SER A 283 26.83 -7.49 -19.47
C SER A 283 28.26 -7.03 -19.78
N ASP A 284 28.75 -5.98 -19.11
CA ASP A 284 30.10 -5.46 -19.32
C ASP A 284 31.18 -6.43 -18.83
N VAL A 285 30.96 -7.04 -17.65
CA VAL A 285 31.87 -8.08 -17.13
C VAL A 285 31.88 -9.29 -18.05
N LEU A 286 30.73 -9.81 -18.47
CA LEU A 286 30.63 -10.98 -19.34
C LEU A 286 31.26 -10.72 -20.72
N ARG A 287 31.12 -9.53 -21.28
CA ARG A 287 31.70 -9.16 -22.57
C ARG A 287 33.21 -9.10 -22.51
N ARG A 288 33.77 -8.53 -21.44
CA ARG A 288 35.22 -8.50 -21.19
C ARG A 288 35.77 -9.90 -20.95
N LEU A 289 35.07 -10.67 -20.12
CA LEU A 289 35.44 -12.05 -19.83
C LEU A 289 35.46 -12.93 -21.09
N TRP A 290 34.44 -12.76 -21.98
CA TRP A 290 34.43 -13.46 -23.27
C TRP A 290 35.69 -13.21 -24.07
N THR A 291 36.12 -11.93 -24.17
CA THR A 291 37.33 -11.57 -24.91
C THR A 291 38.60 -12.21 -24.28
N LEU A 292 38.74 -12.07 -22.96
CA LEU A 292 39.89 -12.64 -22.24
C LEU A 292 39.93 -14.18 -22.34
N PHE A 293 38.81 -14.85 -22.21
CA PHE A 293 38.73 -16.31 -22.33
C PHE A 293 39.14 -16.76 -23.74
N HIS A 294 38.68 -16.05 -24.75
CA HIS A 294 38.99 -16.39 -26.13
C HIS A 294 40.47 -16.16 -26.43
N GLU A 295 41.06 -15.05 -25.97
CA GLU A 295 42.49 -14.73 -26.14
C GLU A 295 43.42 -15.75 -25.45
N HIS A 296 43.01 -16.29 -24.31
CA HIS A 296 43.81 -17.23 -23.52
C HIS A 296 43.44 -18.69 -23.69
N GLY A 297 42.52 -19.00 -24.63
CA GLY A 297 42.13 -20.36 -24.94
C GLY A 297 41.34 -21.08 -23.85
N ILE A 298 40.66 -20.34 -22.95
CA ILE A 298 39.76 -20.92 -21.96
C ILE A 298 38.48 -21.35 -22.64
N GLY A 299 38.20 -22.65 -22.59
CA GLY A 299 36.99 -23.25 -23.21
C GLY A 299 35.73 -22.93 -22.43
N LEU A 300 34.68 -22.52 -23.15
CA LEU A 300 33.32 -22.49 -22.58
C LEU A 300 32.68 -23.87 -22.73
N PRO A 301 31.90 -24.29 -21.73
CA PRO A 301 31.33 -25.65 -21.71
C PRO A 301 30.27 -25.84 -22.77
N TYR A 302 30.34 -26.97 -23.48
CA TYR A 302 29.25 -27.50 -24.27
C TYR A 302 28.53 -28.60 -23.45
N PRO A 303 27.25 -28.88 -23.76
CA PRO A 303 26.57 -30.03 -23.15
C PRO A 303 27.36 -31.31 -23.39
N GLN A 304 27.79 -31.97 -22.31
CA GLN A 304 28.51 -33.24 -22.35
C GLN A 304 27.52 -34.39 -22.17
N ARG A 305 27.65 -35.45 -22.99
CA ARG A 305 26.84 -36.67 -22.86
C ARG A 305 27.68 -37.88 -23.16
N ASP A 306 27.78 -38.77 -22.20
CA ASP A 306 28.33 -40.11 -22.43
C ASP A 306 27.32 -40.98 -23.13
N VAL A 307 27.60 -41.38 -24.35
CA VAL A 307 26.69 -42.25 -25.16
C VAL A 307 27.22 -43.66 -25.16
N HIS A 308 26.58 -44.53 -24.39
CA HIS A 308 26.85 -45.97 -24.45
C HIS A 308 26.04 -46.65 -25.54
N LEU A 309 26.70 -46.93 -26.66
CA LEU A 309 26.09 -47.67 -27.74
C LEU A 309 26.01 -49.17 -27.35
N LYS A 310 24.83 -49.67 -27.08
CA LYS A 310 24.62 -51.11 -26.91
C LYS A 310 24.68 -51.78 -28.29
N PRO A 311 25.58 -52.75 -28.52
CA PRO A 311 25.68 -53.44 -29.81
C PRO A 311 24.40 -54.21 -30.08
N GLY A 312 23.55 -53.70 -30.95
CA GLY A 312 22.47 -54.44 -31.58
C GLY A 312 23.02 -55.28 -32.77
N ALA A 313 22.26 -56.24 -33.25
CA ALA A 313 22.72 -57.15 -34.32
C ALA A 313 23.32 -56.43 -35.57
N PRO A 314 22.82 -55.26 -36.05
CA PRO A 314 23.43 -54.55 -37.14
C PRO A 314 24.80 -53.93 -36.79
N LEU A 315 24.97 -53.40 -35.58
CA LEU A 315 26.21 -52.78 -35.13
C LEU A 315 27.30 -53.82 -34.85
N ALA A 316 26.93 -54.98 -34.27
CA ALA A 316 27.83 -56.12 -34.07
C ALA A 316 28.34 -56.67 -35.41
N ALA A 317 27.47 -56.75 -36.41
CA ALA A 317 27.85 -57.16 -37.77
C ALA A 317 28.82 -56.16 -38.45
N LEU A 318 28.60 -54.85 -38.22
CA LEU A 318 29.49 -53.78 -38.76
C LEU A 318 30.88 -53.82 -38.06
N ILE A 319 30.91 -53.99 -36.75
CA ILE A 319 32.18 -54.13 -35.99
C ILE A 319 32.97 -55.34 -36.48
N ALA A 320 32.32 -56.50 -36.61
CA ALA A 320 32.93 -57.75 -37.08
C ALA A 320 33.38 -57.62 -38.58
N ALA A 321 32.76 -56.80 -39.39
CA ALA A 321 33.18 -56.51 -40.76
C ALA A 321 34.37 -55.55 -40.82
N LEU A 322 34.48 -54.59 -39.91
CA LEU A 322 35.60 -53.66 -39.78
C LEU A 322 36.85 -54.35 -39.20
N GLU A 323 36.71 -55.24 -38.18
CA GLU A 323 37.77 -56.02 -37.61
C GLU A 323 38.40 -56.99 -38.70
N ARG A 324 37.59 -57.54 -39.55
CA ARG A 324 38.06 -58.35 -40.68
C ARG A 324 38.81 -57.57 -41.76
N ARG A 325 38.59 -56.26 -41.86
CA ARG A 325 39.29 -55.35 -42.78
C ARG A 325 40.53 -54.70 -42.26
N SER A 326 40.75 -54.71 -40.93
CA SER A 326 41.98 -54.22 -40.33
C SER A 326 43.10 -55.26 -40.66
N PRO A 327 44.19 -54.85 -41.31
CA PRO A 327 45.31 -55.76 -41.47
C PRO A 327 45.87 -56.12 -40.09
N PRO A 328 46.42 -57.34 -39.91
CA PRO A 328 47.03 -57.73 -38.65
C PRO A 328 48.13 -56.71 -38.37
N ALA A 329 48.08 -56.11 -37.14
CA ALA A 329 49.15 -55.25 -36.65
C ALA A 329 50.45 -56.01 -36.76
N GLY A 330 51.36 -55.51 -37.60
CA GLY A 330 52.61 -56.16 -37.95
C GLY A 330 53.41 -56.52 -36.72
N GLN A 331 53.96 -57.72 -36.74
CA GLN A 331 55.03 -58.23 -35.88
C GLN A 331 56.28 -57.38 -36.05
#